data_6bbc643baf079f1918b05806c883ce53
#
_entry.id   6bbc643baf079f1918b05806c883ce53
#
_cell.length_a   1.000
_cell.length_b   1.000
_cell.length_c   1.000
_cell.angle_alpha   90.00
_cell.angle_beta   90.00
_cell.angle_gamma   90.00
#
_symmetry.space_group_name_H-M   'P 1'
#
loop_
_entity.id
_entity.type
_entity.pdbx_description
1 polymer ?
#
loop_
_entity_poly.entity_id
_entity_poly.type
_entity_poly.pdbx_seq_one_letter_code
_entity_poly.pdbx_strand_id
1 'polypeptide(L)'
;MPASATPIRLHSSRRVQLDNLPPLSVYVHIPWCLRKCPYCDFNSHNLPADGVDENAYLTALEADLDASLPLIWGRRVVTVFIGGGTPSLFSGAAIDRLLASLRARLPLLADAEVTMEANPGTFERARFADYRAAGVNRLSLGIQSFSDAKLKALGRVHDRAQACAAA
;
A
#
# COMPACT_ATOMS: atom_id res chain seq x y z
N MET A 1 18.87 32.17 -42.48
CA MET A 1 19.75 31.07 -42.09
C MET A 1 18.99 30.18 -41.14
N PRO A 2 18.61 28.93 -41.50
CA PRO A 2 17.97 28.04 -40.53
C PRO A 2 18.99 27.53 -39.51
N ALA A 3 18.66 27.59 -38.22
CA ALA A 3 19.51 27.12 -37.14
C ALA A 3 19.66 25.58 -37.22
N SER A 4 20.90 25.13 -37.31
CA SER A 4 21.26 23.71 -37.31
C SER A 4 20.91 23.08 -35.97
N ALA A 5 19.92 22.21 -35.92
CA ALA A 5 19.60 21.42 -34.73
C ALA A 5 20.67 20.35 -34.52
N THR A 6 21.40 20.45 -33.45
CA THR A 6 22.37 19.42 -33.05
C THR A 6 21.59 18.17 -32.55
N PRO A 7 21.81 17.00 -33.14
CA PRO A 7 21.09 15.79 -32.71
C PRO A 7 21.54 15.39 -31.29
N ILE A 8 20.57 15.18 -30.39
CA ILE A 8 20.82 14.62 -29.07
C ILE A 8 21.22 13.15 -29.27
N ARG A 9 22.49 12.83 -29.00
CA ARG A 9 22.94 11.43 -28.93
C ARG A 9 22.43 10.82 -27.62
N LEU A 10 21.43 9.98 -27.70
CA LEU A 10 21.09 9.09 -26.62
C LEU A 10 22.26 8.09 -26.47
N HIS A 11 22.97 8.17 -25.36
CA HIS A 11 23.96 7.16 -25.02
C HIS A 11 23.26 5.81 -24.99
N SER A 12 23.84 4.82 -25.69
CA SER A 12 23.37 3.44 -25.66
C SER A 12 23.25 3.00 -24.20
N SER A 13 22.03 2.59 -23.82
CA SER A 13 21.77 2.06 -22.49
C SER A 13 22.80 0.97 -22.18
N ARG A 14 23.67 1.19 -21.19
CA ARG A 14 24.45 0.10 -20.59
C ARG A 14 23.41 -0.94 -20.14
N ARG A 15 23.42 -2.09 -20.76
CA ARG A 15 22.64 -3.23 -20.28
C ARG A 15 23.16 -3.53 -18.88
N VAL A 16 22.33 -3.27 -17.87
CA VAL A 16 22.64 -3.70 -16.50
C VAL A 16 22.56 -5.23 -16.53
N GLN A 17 23.72 -5.89 -16.43
CA GLN A 17 23.77 -7.31 -16.20
C GLN A 17 23.61 -7.54 -14.69
N LEU A 18 22.54 -8.23 -14.32
CA LEU A 18 22.32 -8.67 -12.94
C LEU A 18 22.82 -10.13 -12.86
N ASP A 19 23.85 -10.36 -12.08
CA ASP A 19 24.36 -11.73 -11.82
C ASP A 19 23.32 -12.59 -11.10
N ASN A 20 22.46 -11.95 -10.30
CA ASN A 20 21.32 -12.55 -9.62
C ASN A 20 20.11 -11.60 -9.68
N LEU A 21 18.91 -12.18 -9.77
CA LEU A 21 17.69 -11.40 -9.64
C LEU A 21 17.54 -10.87 -8.21
N PRO A 22 17.27 -9.57 -8.01
CA PRO A 22 17.01 -9.03 -6.68
C PRO A 22 15.78 -9.69 -6.06
N PRO A 23 15.68 -9.75 -4.72
CA PRO A 23 14.47 -10.20 -4.06
C PRO A 23 13.28 -9.32 -4.43
N LEU A 24 12.06 -9.86 -4.27
CA LEU A 24 10.83 -9.14 -4.58
C LEU A 24 10.32 -8.37 -3.37
N SER A 25 9.73 -7.23 -3.68
CA SER A 25 8.79 -6.53 -2.80
C SER A 25 7.41 -6.57 -3.44
N VAL A 26 6.37 -6.86 -2.65
CA VAL A 26 4.98 -6.85 -3.11
C VAL A 26 4.33 -5.57 -2.65
N TYR A 27 3.69 -4.85 -3.57
CA TYR A 27 2.81 -3.74 -3.26
C TYR A 27 1.36 -4.15 -3.53
N VAL A 28 0.52 -4.02 -2.51
CA VAL A 28 -0.93 -4.24 -2.63
C VAL A 28 -1.62 -2.90 -2.54
N HIS A 29 -2.41 -2.57 -3.56
CA HIS A 29 -3.12 -1.31 -3.63
C HIS A 29 -4.56 -1.46 -3.15
N ILE A 30 -4.97 -0.66 -2.13
CA ILE A 30 -6.34 -0.57 -1.65
C ILE A 30 -6.81 0.87 -1.87
N PRO A 31 -7.65 1.15 -2.90
CA PRO A 31 -7.85 2.51 -3.41
C PRO A 31 -8.87 3.37 -2.64
N TRP A 32 -9.51 2.88 -1.59
CA TRP A 32 -10.58 3.62 -0.93
C TRP A 32 -10.11 4.43 0.27
N CYS A 33 -10.69 5.65 0.40
CA CYS A 33 -10.55 6.56 1.54
C CYS A 33 -11.93 6.91 2.10
N LEU A 34 -12.06 7.11 3.41
CA LEU A 34 -13.26 7.74 3.98
C LEU A 34 -13.50 9.11 3.36
N ARG A 35 -12.41 9.86 3.16
CA ARG A 35 -12.40 11.17 2.51
C ARG A 35 -11.07 11.37 1.80
N LYS A 36 -11.11 11.69 0.51
CA LYS A 36 -9.92 12.05 -0.24
C LYS A 36 -9.42 13.43 0.18
N CYS A 37 -8.15 13.51 0.57
CA CYS A 37 -7.52 14.77 0.95
C CYS A 37 -7.28 15.66 -0.29
N PRO A 38 -7.46 16.99 -0.18
CA PRO A 38 -7.38 17.90 -1.33
C PRO A 38 -5.97 17.95 -1.97
N TYR A 39 -4.93 17.54 -1.26
CA TYR A 39 -3.54 17.50 -1.75
C TYR A 39 -3.11 16.14 -2.30
N CYS A 40 -3.98 15.11 -2.21
CA CYS A 40 -3.62 13.73 -2.54
C CYS A 40 -3.81 13.47 -4.04
N ASP A 41 -2.72 13.08 -4.72
CA ASP A 41 -2.69 12.69 -6.13
C ASP A 41 -2.62 11.16 -6.34
N PHE A 42 -2.64 10.38 -5.25
CA PHE A 42 -2.70 8.93 -5.36
C PHE A 42 -3.97 8.46 -6.08
N ASN A 43 -3.86 7.30 -6.73
CA ASN A 43 -5.03 6.63 -7.32
C ASN A 43 -5.95 6.11 -6.19
N SER A 44 -6.70 7.05 -5.60
CA SER A 44 -7.62 6.78 -4.50
C SER A 44 -8.98 7.40 -4.75
N HIS A 45 -10.01 6.75 -4.23
CA HIS A 45 -11.41 7.11 -4.41
C HIS A 45 -12.11 7.23 -3.06
N ASN A 46 -13.17 8.04 -3.00
CA ASN A 46 -14.02 8.03 -1.82
C ASN A 46 -14.69 6.66 -1.66
N LEU A 47 -14.87 6.25 -0.41
CA LEU A 47 -15.61 5.05 -0.09
C LEU A 47 -17.04 5.14 -0.69
N PRO A 48 -17.52 4.11 -1.42
CA PRO A 48 -18.89 4.06 -1.90
C PRO A 48 -19.89 4.12 -0.74
N ALA A 49 -21.09 4.65 -0.99
CA ALA A 49 -22.13 4.76 0.03
C ALA A 49 -22.53 3.39 0.63
N ASP A 50 -22.50 2.35 -0.19
CA ASP A 50 -22.82 0.97 0.18
C ASP A 50 -21.63 0.20 0.75
N GLY A 51 -20.49 0.88 0.97
CA GLY A 51 -19.25 0.25 1.40
C GLY A 51 -18.48 -0.41 0.26
N VAL A 52 -17.46 -1.21 0.61
CA VAL A 52 -16.65 -1.98 -0.33
C VAL A 52 -16.97 -3.46 -0.16
N ASP A 53 -17.25 -4.15 -1.25
CA ASP A 53 -17.25 -5.60 -1.25
C ASP A 53 -15.79 -6.11 -1.17
N GLU A 54 -15.31 -6.29 0.07
CA GLU A 54 -13.95 -6.75 0.36
C GLU A 54 -13.68 -8.10 -0.33
N ASN A 55 -14.67 -8.99 -0.37
CA ASN A 55 -14.51 -10.33 -0.95
C ASN A 55 -14.35 -10.28 -2.46
N ALA A 56 -15.16 -9.50 -3.16
CA ALA A 56 -15.04 -9.32 -4.60
C ALA A 56 -13.70 -8.68 -4.95
N TYR A 57 -13.26 -7.66 -4.18
CA TYR A 57 -11.99 -7.00 -4.42
C TYR A 57 -10.79 -7.93 -4.20
N LEU A 58 -10.79 -8.70 -3.09
CA LEU A 58 -9.73 -9.67 -2.82
C LEU A 58 -9.67 -10.76 -3.88
N THR A 59 -10.82 -11.23 -4.38
CA THR A 59 -10.87 -12.20 -5.46
C THR A 59 -10.25 -11.64 -6.76
N ALA A 60 -10.48 -10.36 -7.05
CA ALA A 60 -9.84 -9.70 -8.19
C ALA A 60 -8.33 -9.56 -8.01
N LEU A 61 -7.84 -9.20 -6.81
CA LEU A 61 -6.42 -9.15 -6.50
C LEU A 61 -5.75 -10.53 -6.60
N GLU A 62 -6.44 -11.58 -6.15
CA GLU A 62 -5.94 -12.96 -6.27
C GLU A 62 -5.79 -13.36 -7.74
N ALA A 63 -6.76 -13.01 -8.59
CA ALA A 63 -6.69 -13.29 -10.03
C ALA A 63 -5.56 -12.49 -10.71
N ASP A 64 -5.34 -11.23 -10.34
CA ASP A 64 -4.23 -10.41 -10.85
C ASP A 64 -2.88 -10.99 -10.42
N LEU A 65 -2.75 -11.42 -9.17
CA LEU A 65 -1.57 -12.10 -8.67
C LEU A 65 -1.30 -13.40 -9.45
N ASP A 66 -2.33 -14.24 -9.65
CA ASP A 66 -2.21 -15.51 -10.37
C ASP A 66 -1.74 -15.27 -11.82
N ALA A 67 -2.23 -14.22 -12.47
CA ALA A 67 -1.78 -13.81 -13.82
C ALA A 67 -0.33 -13.30 -13.83
N SER A 68 0.15 -12.75 -12.73
CA SER A 68 1.50 -12.20 -12.59
C SER A 68 2.55 -13.25 -12.20
N LEU A 69 2.16 -14.40 -11.66
CA LEU A 69 3.09 -15.44 -11.18
C LEU A 69 4.15 -15.88 -12.23
N PRO A 70 3.82 -16.05 -13.52
CA PRO A 70 4.82 -16.41 -14.53
C PRO A 70 5.97 -15.41 -14.68
N LEU A 71 5.73 -14.13 -14.32
CA LEU A 71 6.72 -13.04 -14.44
C LEU A 71 7.69 -12.97 -13.26
N ILE A 72 7.33 -13.60 -12.14
CA ILE A 72 8.04 -13.43 -10.86
C ILE A 72 8.60 -14.76 -10.31
N TRP A 73 8.50 -15.80 -11.08
CA TRP A 73 8.81 -17.18 -10.70
C TRP A 73 10.13 -17.32 -9.89
N GLY A 74 10.02 -18.06 -8.78
CA GLY A 74 11.17 -18.48 -7.98
C GLY A 74 11.84 -17.37 -7.16
N ARG A 75 11.38 -16.12 -7.27
CA ARG A 75 11.97 -14.99 -6.52
C ARG A 75 11.36 -14.90 -5.12
N ARG A 76 12.24 -14.82 -4.11
CA ARG A 76 11.83 -14.66 -2.70
C ARG A 76 11.23 -13.27 -2.47
N VAL A 77 10.15 -13.20 -1.70
CA VAL A 77 9.52 -11.96 -1.28
C VAL A 77 10.01 -11.60 0.11
N VAL A 78 10.63 -10.43 0.24
CA VAL A 78 11.22 -9.94 1.50
C VAL A 78 10.34 -8.90 2.19
N THR A 79 9.46 -8.21 1.43
CA THR A 79 8.54 -7.20 1.98
C THR A 79 7.20 -7.24 1.29
N VAL A 80 6.15 -6.93 2.06
CA VAL A 80 4.80 -6.64 1.56
C VAL A 80 4.42 -5.25 2.06
N PHE A 81 3.98 -4.39 1.15
CA PHE A 81 3.46 -3.07 1.50
C PHE A 81 2.00 -2.95 1.04
N ILE A 82 1.09 -2.77 1.99
CA ILE A 82 -0.34 -2.59 1.74
C ILE A 82 -0.64 -1.10 1.87
N GLY A 83 -0.89 -0.44 0.75
CA GLY A 83 -1.03 1.01 0.68
C GLY A 83 -2.09 1.47 -0.31
N GLY A 84 -2.07 2.77 -0.63
CA GLY A 84 -2.92 3.39 -1.64
C GLY A 84 -3.83 4.48 -1.09
N GLY A 85 -5.10 4.18 -0.85
CA GLY A 85 -6.05 5.07 -0.19
C GLY A 85 -5.94 4.98 1.34
N THR A 86 -6.71 4.10 1.94
CA THR A 86 -6.72 3.85 3.38
C THR A 86 -6.94 2.34 3.62
N PRO A 87 -5.88 1.53 3.58
CA PRO A 87 -6.00 0.08 3.77
C PRO A 87 -6.66 -0.33 5.07
N SER A 88 -6.54 0.47 6.13
CA SER A 88 -7.17 0.23 7.43
C SER A 88 -8.70 0.34 7.43
N LEU A 89 -9.33 0.64 6.30
CA LEU A 89 -10.77 0.47 6.14
C LEU A 89 -11.19 -0.99 6.02
N PHE A 90 -10.30 -1.86 5.54
CA PHE A 90 -10.58 -3.28 5.39
C PHE A 90 -10.61 -3.96 6.77
N SER A 91 -11.45 -5.00 6.88
CA SER A 91 -11.54 -5.81 8.10
C SER A 91 -10.26 -6.61 8.36
N GLY A 92 -10.02 -6.97 9.64
CA GLY A 92 -8.93 -7.87 9.99
C GLY A 92 -9.00 -9.21 9.24
N ALA A 93 -10.22 -9.74 9.07
CA ALA A 93 -10.45 -10.98 8.30
C ALA A 93 -10.07 -10.82 6.82
N ALA A 94 -10.34 -9.66 6.21
CA ALA A 94 -9.95 -9.39 4.83
C ALA A 94 -8.41 -9.30 4.68
N ILE A 95 -7.73 -8.65 5.63
CA ILE A 95 -6.27 -8.59 5.66
C ILE A 95 -5.65 -9.97 5.90
N ASP A 96 -6.24 -10.79 6.78
CA ASP A 96 -5.80 -12.17 7.00
C ASP A 96 -5.93 -13.00 5.71
N ARG A 97 -7.09 -12.96 5.03
CA ARG A 97 -7.31 -13.62 3.74
C ARG A 97 -6.27 -13.17 2.70
N LEU A 98 -6.01 -11.86 2.60
CA LEU A 98 -5.01 -11.30 1.67
C LEU A 98 -3.63 -11.89 1.94
N LEU A 99 -3.17 -11.84 3.20
CA LEU A 99 -1.84 -12.32 3.56
C LEU A 99 -1.72 -13.83 3.45
N ALA A 100 -2.78 -14.59 3.77
CA ALA A 100 -2.85 -16.04 3.53
C ALA A 100 -2.73 -16.37 2.04
N SER A 101 -3.42 -15.61 1.18
CA SER A 101 -3.36 -15.74 -0.27
C SER A 101 -1.97 -15.48 -0.83
N LEU A 102 -1.28 -14.43 -0.34
CA LEU A 102 0.10 -14.15 -0.72
C LEU A 102 1.05 -15.26 -0.29
N ARG A 103 0.93 -15.76 0.95
CA ARG A 103 1.76 -16.87 1.46
C ARG A 103 1.56 -18.17 0.69
N ALA A 104 0.35 -18.43 0.22
CA ALA A 104 0.05 -19.65 -0.55
C ALA A 104 0.65 -19.64 -1.96
N ARG A 105 0.89 -18.47 -2.53
CA ARG A 105 1.32 -18.29 -3.94
C ARG A 105 2.77 -17.86 -4.10
N LEU A 106 3.32 -17.18 -3.10
CA LEU A 106 4.64 -16.57 -3.17
C LEU A 106 5.58 -17.16 -2.11
N PRO A 107 6.88 -17.30 -2.41
CA PRO A 107 7.88 -17.69 -1.43
C PRO A 107 8.18 -16.50 -0.49
N LEU A 108 7.18 -16.12 0.32
CA LEU A 108 7.29 -15.07 1.32
C LEU A 108 8.18 -15.55 2.46
N LEU A 109 9.21 -14.77 2.79
CA LEU A 109 10.11 -15.11 3.90
C LEU A 109 9.37 -15.05 5.23
N ALA A 110 9.76 -15.91 6.18
CA ALA A 110 9.13 -15.97 7.50
C ALA A 110 9.32 -14.67 8.31
N ASP A 111 10.41 -13.95 8.05
CA ASP A 111 10.78 -12.66 8.64
C ASP A 111 10.48 -11.46 7.73
N ALA A 112 9.70 -11.67 6.67
CA ALA A 112 9.32 -10.58 5.76
C ALA A 112 8.65 -9.43 6.50
N GLU A 113 9.04 -8.19 6.15
CA GLU A 113 8.31 -7.01 6.62
C GLU A 113 6.95 -6.94 5.94
N VAL A 114 5.88 -6.87 6.72
CA VAL A 114 4.52 -6.63 6.25
C VAL A 114 4.07 -5.29 6.79
N THR A 115 4.17 -4.25 5.94
CA THR A 115 3.77 -2.89 6.28
C THR A 115 2.35 -2.62 5.77
N MET A 116 1.54 -1.95 6.58
CA MET A 116 0.23 -1.45 6.20
C MET A 116 0.07 0.02 6.53
N GLU A 117 -0.47 0.79 5.59
CA GLU A 117 -0.86 2.18 5.83
C GLU A 117 -2.16 2.26 6.62
N ALA A 118 -2.20 3.16 7.59
CA ALA A 118 -3.37 3.42 8.41
C ALA A 118 -3.48 4.90 8.78
N ASN A 119 -4.71 5.35 9.05
CA ASN A 119 -4.93 6.64 9.68
C ASN A 119 -4.88 6.49 11.20
N PRO A 120 -4.54 7.54 11.95
CA PRO A 120 -4.47 7.49 13.41
C PRO A 120 -5.84 7.64 14.10
N GLY A 121 -6.94 7.34 13.41
CA GLY A 121 -8.30 7.41 13.93
C GLY A 121 -8.61 6.35 15.00
N THR A 122 -9.62 6.61 15.83
CA THR A 122 -10.05 5.69 16.89
C THR A 122 -10.54 4.35 16.33
N PHE A 123 -11.21 4.40 15.19
CA PHE A 123 -11.74 3.21 14.51
C PHE A 123 -10.62 2.27 14.04
N GLU A 124 -9.59 2.81 13.43
CA GLU A 124 -8.45 2.06 12.93
C GLU A 124 -7.65 1.44 14.07
N ARG A 125 -7.46 2.18 15.17
CA ARG A 125 -6.77 1.67 16.37
C ARG A 125 -7.42 0.43 16.95
N ALA A 126 -8.74 0.36 16.99
CA ALA A 126 -9.45 -0.81 17.48
C ALA A 126 -9.15 -2.09 16.69
N ARG A 127 -8.72 -1.94 15.43
CA ARG A 127 -8.39 -3.05 14.52
C ARG A 127 -6.91 -3.43 14.48
N PHE A 128 -6.02 -2.66 15.10
CA PHE A 128 -4.57 -2.92 15.01
C PHE A 128 -4.19 -4.30 15.56
N ALA A 129 -4.89 -4.78 16.59
CA ALA A 129 -4.70 -6.14 17.11
C ALA A 129 -5.04 -7.22 16.07
N ASP A 130 -6.13 -7.03 15.34
CA ASP A 130 -6.56 -7.96 14.28
C ASP A 130 -5.56 -7.97 13.13
N TYR A 131 -5.07 -6.80 12.71
CA TYR A 131 -4.03 -6.70 11.67
C TYR A 131 -2.73 -7.35 12.12
N ARG A 132 -2.36 -7.18 13.39
CA ARG A 132 -1.19 -7.86 13.96
C ARG A 132 -1.37 -9.37 13.95
N ALA A 133 -2.55 -9.86 14.32
CA ALA A 133 -2.88 -11.29 14.29
C ALA A 133 -2.84 -11.86 12.86
N ALA A 134 -3.29 -11.10 11.86
CA ALA A 134 -3.21 -11.46 10.44
C ALA A 134 -1.76 -11.53 9.94
N GLY A 135 -0.81 -10.86 10.62
CA GLY A 135 0.62 -10.89 10.29
C GLY A 135 1.21 -9.57 9.81
N VAL A 136 0.47 -8.45 9.92
CA VAL A 136 1.06 -7.12 9.77
C VAL A 136 2.04 -6.89 10.92
N ASN A 137 3.30 -6.53 10.62
CA ASN A 137 4.33 -6.34 11.63
C ASN A 137 4.87 -4.91 11.68
N ARG A 138 4.43 -4.04 10.76
CA ARG A 138 4.75 -2.61 10.72
C ARG A 138 3.54 -1.79 10.28
N LEU A 139 3.31 -0.64 10.93
CA LEU A 139 2.30 0.34 10.52
C LEU A 139 2.97 1.61 9.98
N SER A 140 2.42 2.13 8.89
CA SER A 140 2.75 3.46 8.38
C SER A 140 1.57 4.39 8.68
N LEU A 141 1.72 5.26 9.69
CA LEU A 141 0.63 6.10 10.16
C LEU A 141 0.62 7.45 9.47
N GLY A 142 -0.50 7.76 8.79
CA GLY A 142 -0.71 9.01 8.07
C GLY A 142 -1.03 10.18 9.00
N ILE A 143 -0.15 10.52 9.94
CA ILE A 143 -0.36 11.60 10.92
C ILE A 143 -0.34 12.98 10.26
N GLN A 144 0.60 13.25 9.37
CA GLN A 144 0.81 14.51 8.62
C GLN A 144 1.23 15.72 9.49
N SER A 145 0.61 15.94 10.66
CA SER A 145 0.93 17.03 11.57
C SER A 145 0.40 16.75 12.98
N PHE A 146 1.02 17.37 14.00
CA PHE A 146 0.53 17.42 15.37
C PHE A 146 -0.13 18.77 15.71
N SER A 147 -0.49 19.58 14.72
CA SER A 147 -1.21 20.83 14.88
C SER A 147 -2.63 20.72 14.31
N ASP A 148 -3.64 20.88 15.15
CA ASP A 148 -5.06 20.78 14.72
C ASP A 148 -5.41 21.76 13.61
N ALA A 149 -4.86 22.98 13.67
CA ALA A 149 -5.07 23.98 12.61
C ALA A 149 -4.51 23.49 11.26
N LYS A 150 -3.33 22.87 11.25
CA LYS A 150 -2.72 22.31 10.03
C LYS A 150 -3.45 21.08 9.55
N LEU A 151 -3.86 20.19 10.46
CA LEU A 151 -4.66 19.01 10.13
C LEU A 151 -5.98 19.41 9.46
N LYS A 152 -6.69 20.41 10.02
CA LYS A 152 -7.90 20.96 9.42
C LYS A 152 -7.66 21.56 8.04
N ALA A 153 -6.58 22.33 7.86
CA ALA A 153 -6.20 22.91 6.58
C ALA A 153 -5.88 21.83 5.52
N LEU A 154 -5.29 20.72 5.94
CA LEU A 154 -5.01 19.54 5.10
C LEU A 154 -6.25 18.68 4.84
N GLY A 155 -7.41 18.98 5.47
CA GLY A 155 -8.61 18.15 5.33
C GLY A 155 -8.53 16.80 6.03
N ARG A 156 -7.65 16.65 7.04
CA ARG A 156 -7.53 15.41 7.82
C ARG A 156 -8.76 15.22 8.71
N VAL A 157 -9.10 13.94 8.92
CA VAL A 157 -10.29 13.55 9.73
C VAL A 157 -9.95 13.27 11.19
N HIS A 158 -8.66 13.27 11.56
CA HIS A 158 -8.18 13.08 12.92
C HIS A 158 -7.60 14.38 13.49
N ASP A 159 -7.50 14.44 14.81
CA ASP A 159 -6.89 15.52 15.58
C ASP A 159 -5.54 15.13 16.19
N ARG A 160 -4.90 16.09 16.88
CA ARG A 160 -3.63 15.86 17.58
C ARG A 160 -3.72 14.75 18.61
N ALA A 161 -4.81 14.70 19.40
CA ALA A 161 -4.96 13.72 20.46
C ALA A 161 -5.01 12.30 19.89
N GLN A 162 -5.76 12.11 18.81
CA GLN A 162 -5.82 10.83 18.09
C GLN A 162 -4.46 10.47 17.46
N ALA A 163 -3.76 11.44 16.87
CA ALA A 163 -2.43 11.24 16.31
C ALA A 163 -1.42 10.76 17.37
N CYS A 164 -1.37 11.43 18.53
CA CYS A 164 -0.49 11.04 19.64
C CYS A 164 -0.87 9.69 20.26
N ALA A 165 -2.17 9.35 20.27
CA ALA A 165 -2.63 8.09 20.84
C ALA A 165 -2.40 6.90 19.92
N ALA A 166 -2.16 7.11 18.62
CA ALA A 166 -1.89 6.06 17.64
C ALA A 166 -0.39 5.76 17.46
N ALA A 167 0.48 6.71 17.85
CA ALA A 167 1.93 6.59 17.79
C ALA A 167 2.50 5.89 19.02
#